data_31bcaca96c053638677811aa0ebc0137
#
_entry.id   31bcaca96c053638677811aa0ebc0137
#
_cell.length_a   1.000
_cell.length_b   1.000
_cell.length_c   1.000
_cell.angle_alpha   90.00
_cell.angle_beta   90.00
_cell.angle_gamma   90.00
#
_symmetry.space_group_name_H-M   'P 1'
#
loop_
_entity.id
_entity.type
_entity.pdbx_description
1 polymer ?
#
loop_
_entity_poly.entity_id
_entity_poly.type
_entity_poly.pdbx_seq_one_letter_code
_entity_poly.pdbx_strand_id
1 'polypeptide(L)'
;ELLQTLIRNACVNDGTVESGGEIRSASVLENFLEGPGLELESYDAAPGRRSLVARIEGSDPTAPTLLLMGHTDVVPANPDHWSRDPFGGDLVDGEVWGRGAIDMLNITSSMAVAFKRLARSGFTPRGTLVYLAVADEESNGVYGAEHLINHERDAVMADYVITESGGIPLPSPNGLKLPVIVGEKGLFGIRITVGGTAGHGSQPYKTDNALLTAAEVVRRIGEFQPETHIHEIWRRFIESMGYPEEISGPLLAKDGLDDVLEFLPLGMARQFHACTHTTFAPTVIHGGSKLNIIPDSVELDVDIRTLPGHDAEMVMAELRLALGDLADVVTFEQLNYDPSSASPTETPLWDSLSRVTQQWYPGSETVPFLTVGATDARFFRRAEKVAYGFGLFSENLSFEDFGRMFHGDDERIDTRSLGLSTEMWEAVANDLLLSREG
;
A
#
# COMPACT_ATOMS: atom_id res chain seq x y z
N GLU A 1 19.49 -5.90 13.84
CA GLU A 1 19.71 -7.38 13.67
C GLU A 1 18.43 -8.11 13.22
N LEU A 2 17.25 -7.89 13.86
CA LEU A 2 16.02 -8.57 13.46
C LEU A 2 15.66 -8.27 11.99
N LEU A 3 15.62 -6.99 11.58
CA LEU A 3 15.40 -6.57 10.20
C LEU A 3 16.39 -7.26 9.23
N GLN A 4 17.66 -7.26 9.54
CA GLN A 4 18.68 -7.93 8.72
C GLN A 4 18.39 -9.42 8.52
N THR A 5 17.89 -10.09 9.58
CA THR A 5 17.53 -11.51 9.51
C THR A 5 16.30 -11.74 8.63
N LEU A 6 15.27 -10.89 8.76
CA LEU A 6 14.06 -10.97 7.93
C LEU A 6 14.39 -10.73 6.44
N ILE A 7 15.25 -9.75 6.11
CA ILE A 7 15.73 -9.52 4.74
C ILE A 7 16.42 -10.78 4.20
N ARG A 8 17.33 -11.40 4.98
CA ARG A 8 18.06 -12.61 4.57
C ARG A 8 17.17 -13.82 4.36
N ASN A 9 16.00 -13.84 4.96
CA ASN A 9 15.01 -14.90 4.72
C ASN A 9 14.51 -14.90 3.28
N ALA A 10 14.60 -13.79 2.58
CA ALA A 10 14.23 -13.65 1.17
C ALA A 10 12.84 -14.25 0.87
N CYS A 11 11.82 -13.86 1.64
CA CYS A 11 10.45 -14.33 1.44
C CYS A 11 9.83 -13.67 0.19
N VAL A 12 10.41 -13.95 -0.97
CA VAL A 12 10.02 -13.36 -2.25
C VAL A 12 8.70 -13.93 -2.71
N ASN A 13 7.71 -13.07 -2.87
CA ASN A 13 6.40 -13.38 -3.40
C ASN A 13 6.32 -12.92 -4.86
N ASP A 14 6.23 -13.86 -5.79
CA ASP A 14 6.12 -13.62 -7.23
C ASP A 14 4.68 -13.80 -7.75
N GLY A 15 3.71 -13.94 -6.84
CA GLY A 15 2.30 -14.17 -7.14
C GLY A 15 1.92 -15.64 -7.29
N THR A 16 2.86 -16.57 -7.20
CA THR A 16 2.55 -18.01 -7.21
C THR A 16 2.32 -18.55 -5.79
N VAL A 17 1.54 -19.61 -5.67
CA VAL A 17 1.23 -20.25 -4.37
C VAL A 17 2.50 -20.80 -3.71
N GLU A 18 3.45 -21.27 -4.51
CA GLU A 18 4.70 -21.87 -4.08
C GLU A 18 5.77 -20.85 -3.66
N SER A 19 5.56 -19.56 -3.98
CA SER A 19 6.49 -18.46 -3.64
C SER A 19 6.24 -17.92 -2.22
N GLY A 20 6.90 -16.82 -1.84
CA GLY A 20 6.83 -16.22 -0.50
C GLY A 20 7.64 -17.02 0.52
N GLY A 21 7.06 -18.06 1.06
CA GLY A 21 7.70 -18.90 2.08
C GLY A 21 7.90 -18.17 3.40
N GLU A 22 6.91 -17.39 3.79
CA GLU A 22 6.86 -16.52 4.97
C GLU A 22 7.00 -17.29 6.28
N ILE A 23 6.81 -18.60 6.26
CA ILE A 23 7.13 -19.49 7.41
C ILE A 23 8.56 -19.26 7.92
N ARG A 24 9.52 -18.85 7.08
CA ARG A 24 10.90 -18.54 7.50
C ARG A 24 10.92 -17.31 8.40
N SER A 25 10.26 -16.23 8.00
CA SER A 25 10.14 -14.98 8.77
C SER A 25 9.25 -15.14 9.99
N ALA A 26 8.11 -15.83 9.85
CA ALA A 26 7.23 -16.15 10.97
C ALA A 26 7.97 -16.94 12.07
N SER A 27 8.79 -17.95 11.71
CA SER A 27 9.56 -18.71 12.68
C SER A 27 10.65 -17.89 13.38
N VAL A 28 11.29 -16.95 12.69
CA VAL A 28 12.23 -16.00 13.30
C VAL A 28 11.51 -15.09 14.29
N LEU A 29 10.35 -14.54 13.93
CA LEU A 29 9.55 -13.66 14.77
C LEU A 29 8.96 -14.42 15.97
N GLU A 30 8.49 -15.65 15.79
CA GLU A 30 8.01 -16.52 16.87
C GLU A 30 9.12 -16.75 17.92
N ASN A 31 10.31 -17.20 17.49
CA ASN A 31 11.46 -17.36 18.38
C ASN A 31 11.89 -16.02 19.04
N PHE A 32 11.83 -14.94 18.30
CA PHE A 32 12.14 -13.61 18.83
C PHE A 32 11.15 -13.20 19.92
N LEU A 33 9.86 -13.38 19.69
CA LEU A 33 8.80 -12.98 20.61
C LEU A 33 8.61 -13.94 21.79
N GLU A 34 9.01 -15.20 21.68
CA GLU A 34 8.88 -16.18 22.74
C GLU A 34 9.31 -15.64 24.11
N GLY A 35 8.43 -15.78 25.11
CA GLY A 35 8.66 -15.29 26.46
C GLY A 35 7.42 -15.30 27.34
N PRO A 36 7.57 -15.12 28.67
CA PRO A 36 6.45 -15.14 29.59
C PRO A 36 5.47 -13.97 29.33
N GLY A 37 4.19 -14.27 29.43
CA GLY A 37 3.11 -13.29 29.30
C GLY A 37 2.71 -12.96 27.86
N LEU A 38 3.18 -13.72 26.87
CA LEU A 38 2.78 -13.62 25.48
C LEU A 38 2.07 -14.90 25.02
N GLU A 39 0.95 -14.73 24.39
CA GLU A 39 0.27 -15.78 23.62
C GLU A 39 0.71 -15.66 22.16
N LEU A 40 1.16 -16.77 21.59
CA LEU A 40 1.62 -16.84 20.19
C LEU A 40 0.79 -17.88 19.46
N GLU A 41 0.25 -17.51 18.33
CA GLU A 41 -0.53 -18.37 17.45
C GLU A 41 0.00 -18.25 16.01
N SER A 42 0.08 -19.37 15.32
CA SER A 42 0.54 -19.42 13.93
C SER A 42 -0.56 -20.01 13.04
N TYR A 43 -0.77 -19.40 11.88
CA TYR A 43 -1.82 -19.77 10.93
C TYR A 43 -1.18 -20.03 9.56
N ASP A 44 -1.37 -21.25 9.05
CA ASP A 44 -0.89 -21.68 7.73
C ASP A 44 -2.07 -21.69 6.72
N ALA A 45 -2.22 -20.64 5.93
CA ALA A 45 -3.26 -20.57 4.91
C ALA A 45 -2.97 -21.48 3.70
N ALA A 46 -1.69 -21.68 3.38
CA ALA A 46 -1.19 -22.59 2.36
C ALA A 46 0.23 -23.06 2.76
N PRO A 47 0.80 -24.09 2.11
CA PRO A 47 2.14 -24.55 2.40
C PRO A 47 3.19 -23.41 2.30
N GLY A 48 3.85 -23.10 3.40
CA GLY A 48 4.84 -22.02 3.50
C GLY A 48 4.27 -20.62 3.73
N ARG A 49 2.96 -20.42 3.60
CA ARG A 49 2.26 -19.14 3.78
C ARG A 49 1.78 -19.01 5.23
N ARG A 50 2.71 -18.71 6.14
CA ARG A 50 2.44 -18.62 7.58
C ARG A 50 2.36 -17.18 8.05
N SER A 51 1.25 -16.86 8.73
CA SER A 51 1.08 -15.66 9.52
C SER A 51 1.28 -15.97 11.00
N LEU A 52 1.83 -15.00 11.78
CA LEU A 52 2.06 -15.12 13.21
C LEU A 52 1.30 -14.03 13.96
N VAL A 53 0.50 -14.42 14.95
CA VAL A 53 -0.20 -13.53 15.87
C VAL A 53 0.47 -13.60 17.25
N ALA A 54 0.73 -12.44 17.85
CA ALA A 54 1.13 -12.33 19.25
C ALA A 54 0.19 -11.39 19.99
N ARG A 55 -0.16 -11.71 21.25
CA ARG A 55 -1.19 -11.01 22.01
C ARG A 55 -0.73 -10.69 23.43
N ILE A 56 -1.04 -9.46 23.86
CA ILE A 56 -1.03 -9.01 25.26
C ILE A 56 -2.46 -8.67 25.62
N GLU A 57 -3.10 -9.53 26.38
CA GLU A 57 -4.52 -9.37 26.76
C GLU A 57 -4.72 -8.16 27.67
N GLY A 58 -5.78 -7.41 27.37
CA GLY A 58 -6.26 -6.32 28.19
C GLY A 58 -7.05 -6.82 29.41
N SER A 59 -7.10 -5.98 30.44
CA SER A 59 -7.86 -6.31 31.68
C SER A 59 -9.37 -6.06 31.55
N ASP A 60 -9.81 -5.36 30.50
CA ASP A 60 -11.20 -4.99 30.25
C ASP A 60 -11.61 -5.38 28.82
N PRO A 61 -12.44 -6.41 28.65
CA PRO A 61 -12.88 -6.90 27.33
C PRO A 61 -13.75 -5.89 26.55
N THR A 62 -14.17 -4.79 27.19
CA THR A 62 -14.92 -3.70 26.54
C THR A 62 -14.03 -2.55 26.09
N ALA A 63 -12.75 -2.58 26.46
CA ALA A 63 -11.78 -1.60 26.03
C ALA A 63 -11.28 -1.93 24.59
N PRO A 64 -10.77 -0.94 23.85
CA PRO A 64 -10.41 -1.13 22.44
C PRO A 64 -9.24 -2.10 22.27
N THR A 65 -9.22 -2.78 21.15
CA THR A 65 -8.09 -3.58 20.67
C THR A 65 -7.28 -2.79 19.62
N LEU A 66 -5.97 -2.73 19.81
CA LEU A 66 -5.01 -2.19 18.84
C LEU A 66 -4.25 -3.34 18.18
N LEU A 67 -4.27 -3.40 16.86
CA LEU A 67 -3.48 -4.30 16.03
C LEU A 67 -2.32 -3.56 15.37
N LEU A 68 -1.10 -4.02 15.59
CA LEU A 68 0.10 -3.65 14.85
C LEU A 68 0.35 -4.73 13.81
N MET A 69 0.13 -4.42 12.53
CA MET A 69 0.20 -5.39 11.44
C MET A 69 1.33 -5.05 10.46
N GLY A 70 2.16 -6.03 10.14
CA GLY A 70 3.19 -5.89 9.11
C GLY A 70 3.37 -7.16 8.31
N HIS A 71 3.49 -7.03 6.97
CA HIS A 71 3.74 -8.20 6.13
C HIS A 71 5.18 -8.68 6.20
N THR A 72 5.40 -9.92 5.78
CA THR A 72 6.67 -10.63 5.89
C THR A 72 7.21 -11.11 4.55
N ASP A 73 6.42 -11.02 3.50
CA ASP A 73 6.84 -11.20 2.12
C ASP A 73 7.42 -9.92 1.52
N VAL A 74 8.05 -10.04 0.38
CA VAL A 74 8.67 -8.94 -0.37
C VAL A 74 8.57 -9.22 -1.87
N VAL A 75 8.52 -8.17 -2.70
CA VAL A 75 8.56 -8.32 -4.16
C VAL A 75 9.91 -8.84 -4.66
N PRO A 76 9.97 -9.42 -5.88
CA PRO A 76 11.23 -9.80 -6.52
C PRO A 76 12.20 -8.63 -6.68
N ALA A 77 13.49 -8.92 -6.72
CA ALA A 77 14.56 -7.98 -7.03
C ALA A 77 15.42 -8.51 -8.17
N ASN A 78 15.93 -7.62 -9.02
CA ASN A 78 16.96 -7.97 -10.01
C ASN A 78 18.34 -7.60 -9.47
N PRO A 79 19.16 -8.57 -9.00
CA PRO A 79 20.45 -8.28 -8.37
C PRO A 79 21.44 -7.47 -9.26
N ASP A 80 21.29 -7.55 -10.58
CA ASP A 80 22.15 -6.84 -11.52
C ASP A 80 21.99 -5.31 -11.47
N HIS A 81 20.87 -4.83 -10.90
CA HIS A 81 20.58 -3.40 -10.75
C HIS A 81 20.95 -2.86 -9.36
N TRP A 82 21.26 -3.74 -8.40
CA TRP A 82 21.55 -3.36 -7.03
C TRP A 82 23.03 -3.13 -6.81
N SER A 83 23.35 -2.09 -6.02
CA SER A 83 24.74 -1.81 -5.60
C SER A 83 25.28 -2.85 -4.61
N ARG A 84 24.39 -3.61 -3.96
CA ARG A 84 24.66 -4.65 -2.97
C ARG A 84 23.72 -5.82 -3.17
N ASP A 85 23.98 -6.95 -2.50
CA ASP A 85 23.04 -8.07 -2.48
C ASP A 85 21.68 -7.63 -1.91
N PRO A 86 20.59 -7.69 -2.71
CA PRO A 86 19.27 -7.29 -2.25
C PRO A 86 18.75 -8.09 -1.04
N PHE A 87 19.33 -9.25 -0.78
CA PHE A 87 18.97 -10.10 0.37
C PHE A 87 20.11 -10.26 1.37
N GLY A 88 21.16 -9.44 1.27
CA GLY A 88 22.29 -9.46 2.19
C GLY A 88 21.98 -8.93 3.58
N GLY A 89 21.06 -7.98 3.68
CA GLY A 89 20.72 -7.31 4.93
C GLY A 89 21.93 -6.59 5.55
N ASP A 90 22.75 -5.95 4.73
CA ASP A 90 23.98 -5.29 5.15
C ASP A 90 23.69 -4.03 5.98
N LEU A 91 24.43 -3.84 7.07
CA LEU A 91 24.45 -2.58 7.82
C LEU A 91 25.66 -1.76 7.38
N VAL A 92 25.44 -0.67 6.68
CA VAL A 92 26.49 0.19 6.12
C VAL A 92 26.17 1.65 6.42
N ASP A 93 27.10 2.36 7.01
CA ASP A 93 26.99 3.79 7.35
C ASP A 93 25.74 4.17 8.15
N GLY A 94 25.23 3.24 8.97
CA GLY A 94 24.04 3.42 9.79
C GLY A 94 22.72 3.10 9.08
N GLU A 95 22.76 2.57 7.84
CA GLU A 95 21.61 2.13 7.07
C GLU A 95 21.61 0.61 6.89
N VAL A 96 20.45 -0.03 7.03
CA VAL A 96 20.22 -1.44 6.69
C VAL A 96 19.73 -1.51 5.25
N TRP A 97 20.49 -2.21 4.42
CA TRP A 97 20.24 -2.36 2.99
C TRP A 97 19.58 -3.71 2.67
N GLY A 98 18.61 -3.69 1.79
CA GLY A 98 18.00 -4.88 1.24
C GLY A 98 16.53 -4.73 0.89
N ARG A 99 16.01 -5.60 0.06
CA ARG A 99 14.59 -5.67 -0.30
C ARG A 99 13.75 -5.92 0.95
N GLY A 100 12.71 -5.09 1.17
CA GLY A 100 11.92 -5.07 2.40
C GLY A 100 12.44 -4.10 3.46
N ALA A 101 13.57 -3.40 3.24
CA ALA A 101 14.05 -2.39 4.18
C ALA A 101 13.12 -1.18 4.29
N ILE A 102 12.32 -0.89 3.27
CA ILE A 102 11.27 0.14 3.24
C ILE A 102 9.88 -0.50 3.23
N ASP A 103 9.67 -1.52 2.45
CA ASP A 103 8.39 -2.19 2.24
C ASP A 103 8.46 -3.67 2.63
N MET A 104 7.95 -4.03 3.80
CA MET A 104 7.76 -3.23 5.02
C MET A 104 8.45 -3.90 6.22
N LEU A 105 9.51 -4.72 5.98
CA LEU A 105 10.17 -5.47 7.06
C LEU A 105 10.78 -4.57 8.16
N ASN A 106 11.09 -3.31 7.83
CA ASN A 106 11.48 -2.28 8.80
C ASN A 106 10.38 -2.04 9.84
N ILE A 107 9.14 -1.85 9.39
CA ILE A 107 7.96 -1.65 10.25
C ILE A 107 7.64 -2.96 10.98
N THR A 108 7.55 -4.08 10.26
CA THR A 108 7.30 -5.42 10.82
C THR A 108 8.27 -5.74 11.97
N SER A 109 9.58 -5.50 11.77
CA SER A 109 10.60 -5.75 12.79
C SER A 109 10.54 -4.75 13.95
N SER A 110 10.28 -3.45 13.69
CA SER A 110 10.19 -2.43 14.74
C SER A 110 8.95 -2.62 15.63
N MET A 111 7.81 -3.04 15.04
CA MET A 111 6.61 -3.44 15.78
C MET A 111 6.88 -4.66 16.68
N ALA A 112 7.56 -5.70 16.18
CA ALA A 112 7.93 -6.86 16.99
C ALA A 112 8.84 -6.49 18.17
N VAL A 113 9.80 -5.58 17.96
CA VAL A 113 10.69 -5.10 19.04
C VAL A 113 9.90 -4.32 20.09
N ALA A 114 9.02 -3.41 19.66
CA ALA A 114 8.17 -2.63 20.59
C ALA A 114 7.25 -3.57 21.40
N PHE A 115 6.60 -4.50 20.72
CA PHE A 115 5.71 -5.48 21.35
C PHE A 115 6.45 -6.30 22.45
N LYS A 116 7.62 -6.83 22.11
CA LYS A 116 8.46 -7.57 23.06
C LYS A 116 8.92 -6.71 24.26
N ARG A 117 9.29 -5.44 24.02
CA ARG A 117 9.70 -4.50 25.07
C ARG A 117 8.54 -4.20 26.01
N LEU A 118 7.34 -3.94 25.48
CA LEU A 118 6.11 -3.78 26.27
C LEU A 118 5.86 -5.00 27.15
N ALA A 119 5.84 -6.21 26.58
CA ALA A 119 5.64 -7.44 27.34
C ALA A 119 6.64 -7.60 28.49
N ARG A 120 7.92 -7.32 28.23
CA ARG A 120 8.99 -7.42 29.25
C ARG A 120 8.95 -6.32 30.31
N SER A 121 8.39 -5.16 30.01
CA SER A 121 8.27 -4.04 30.96
C SER A 121 7.16 -4.26 32.00
N GLY A 122 6.35 -5.32 31.84
CA GLY A 122 5.17 -5.56 32.67
C GLY A 122 3.99 -4.69 32.27
N PHE A 123 3.88 -4.34 30.97
CA PHE A 123 2.75 -3.62 30.40
C PHE A 123 1.45 -4.36 30.66
N THR A 124 0.56 -3.76 31.42
CA THR A 124 -0.76 -4.29 31.79
C THR A 124 -1.84 -3.36 31.25
N PRO A 125 -2.18 -3.49 29.95
CA PRO A 125 -3.12 -2.58 29.33
C PRO A 125 -4.55 -2.86 29.80
N ARG A 126 -5.41 -1.85 29.66
CA ARG A 126 -6.85 -2.01 29.79
C ARG A 126 -7.41 -2.67 28.53
N GLY A 127 -7.07 -2.16 27.35
CA GLY A 127 -7.41 -2.76 26.06
C GLY A 127 -6.36 -3.77 25.60
N THR A 128 -6.68 -4.58 24.59
CA THR A 128 -5.78 -5.64 24.07
C THR A 128 -4.82 -5.07 23.03
N LEU A 129 -3.54 -5.48 23.10
CA LEU A 129 -2.56 -5.21 22.05
C LEU A 129 -2.27 -6.50 21.28
N VAL A 130 -2.41 -6.44 19.96
CA VAL A 130 -2.12 -7.55 19.04
C VAL A 130 -0.99 -7.14 18.11
N TYR A 131 -0.05 -8.05 17.85
CA TYR A 131 0.92 -7.95 16.77
C TYR A 131 0.61 -9.05 15.77
N LEU A 132 0.57 -8.69 14.48
CA LEU A 132 0.36 -9.61 13.37
C LEU A 132 1.50 -9.45 12.36
N ALA A 133 2.29 -10.51 12.20
CA ALA A 133 3.18 -10.67 11.07
C ALA A 133 2.44 -11.47 10.00
N VAL A 134 1.95 -10.79 8.97
CA VAL A 134 1.04 -11.35 7.97
C VAL A 134 1.80 -11.81 6.73
N ALA A 135 1.32 -12.86 6.07
CA ALA A 135 1.81 -13.35 4.79
C ALA A 135 1.07 -12.69 3.62
N ASP A 136 1.65 -12.78 2.40
CA ASP A 136 0.97 -12.62 1.11
C ASP A 136 0.44 -11.22 0.76
N GLU A 137 0.88 -10.16 1.43
CA GLU A 137 0.42 -8.80 1.13
C GLU A 137 0.75 -8.41 -0.32
N GLU A 138 1.99 -8.68 -0.75
CA GLU A 138 2.54 -8.34 -2.07
C GLU A 138 1.84 -9.06 -3.25
N SER A 139 0.95 -10.01 -2.93
CA SER A 139 0.14 -10.73 -3.92
C SER A 139 -1.35 -10.78 -3.52
N ASN A 140 -1.90 -9.65 -3.15
CA ASN A 140 -3.31 -9.42 -2.83
C ASN A 140 -3.81 -9.96 -1.48
N GLY A 141 -2.97 -10.51 -0.61
CA GLY A 141 -3.31 -10.90 0.77
C GLY A 141 -4.26 -12.08 0.92
N VAL A 142 -4.47 -12.87 -0.16
CA VAL A 142 -5.43 -13.99 -0.17
C VAL A 142 -5.05 -15.07 0.84
N TYR A 143 -3.74 -15.36 0.97
CA TYR A 143 -3.20 -16.30 1.97
C TYR A 143 -2.77 -15.62 3.27
N GLY A 144 -3.03 -14.34 3.42
CA GLY A 144 -2.67 -13.50 4.55
C GLY A 144 -3.89 -12.91 5.25
N ALA A 145 -4.04 -11.59 5.17
CA ALA A 145 -5.07 -10.84 5.88
C ALA A 145 -6.49 -11.25 5.48
N GLU A 146 -6.75 -11.51 4.20
CA GLU A 146 -8.06 -11.98 3.75
C GLU A 146 -8.41 -13.33 4.37
N HIS A 147 -7.48 -14.29 4.34
CA HIS A 147 -7.68 -15.60 4.95
C HIS A 147 -7.98 -15.48 6.45
N LEU A 148 -7.17 -14.69 7.17
CA LEU A 148 -7.33 -14.55 8.63
C LEU A 148 -8.66 -13.89 8.99
N ILE A 149 -9.09 -12.87 8.29
CA ILE A 149 -10.37 -12.20 8.53
C ILE A 149 -11.56 -13.12 8.25
N ASN A 150 -11.44 -13.99 7.24
CA ASN A 150 -12.52 -14.88 6.85
C ASN A 150 -12.60 -16.17 7.71
N HIS A 151 -11.47 -16.67 8.20
CA HIS A 151 -11.39 -17.98 8.86
C HIS A 151 -10.94 -17.93 10.33
N GLU A 152 -10.14 -16.92 10.71
CA GLU A 152 -9.53 -16.77 12.04
C GLU A 152 -9.84 -15.39 12.63
N ARG A 153 -11.08 -14.94 12.42
CA ARG A 153 -11.51 -13.58 12.73
C ARG A 153 -11.20 -13.14 14.16
N ASP A 154 -11.43 -14.02 15.13
CA ASP A 154 -11.26 -13.71 16.56
C ASP A 154 -9.77 -13.47 16.93
N ALA A 155 -8.85 -14.04 16.15
CA ALA A 155 -7.42 -13.84 16.36
C ALA A 155 -6.90 -12.48 15.92
N VAL A 156 -7.52 -11.87 14.90
CA VAL A 156 -6.98 -10.68 14.25
C VAL A 156 -7.89 -9.46 14.28
N MET A 157 -9.19 -9.61 14.59
CA MET A 157 -10.11 -8.48 14.55
C MET A 157 -9.80 -7.49 15.68
N ALA A 158 -9.60 -6.23 15.31
CA ALA A 158 -9.28 -5.13 16.20
C ALA A 158 -10.11 -3.89 15.88
N ASP A 159 -10.28 -2.99 16.86
CA ASP A 159 -10.97 -1.72 16.64
C ASP A 159 -10.10 -0.73 15.87
N TYR A 160 -8.80 -0.79 16.13
CA TYR A 160 -7.77 0.03 15.52
C TYR A 160 -6.65 -0.82 14.96
N VAL A 161 -6.24 -0.51 13.73
CA VAL A 161 -5.14 -1.18 13.04
C VAL A 161 -4.12 -0.14 12.57
N ILE A 162 -2.84 -0.41 12.80
CA ILE A 162 -1.76 0.34 12.19
C ILE A 162 -0.93 -0.61 11.34
N THR A 163 -0.67 -0.21 10.10
CA THR A 163 0.15 -0.96 9.17
C THR A 163 1.14 -0.04 8.44
N GLU A 164 1.59 -0.44 7.29
CA GLU A 164 2.63 0.17 6.47
C GLU A 164 2.35 1.58 5.95
N SER A 165 3.43 2.21 5.47
CA SER A 165 3.44 3.51 4.80
C SER A 165 3.12 4.71 5.74
N GLY A 166 3.28 5.92 5.24
CA GLY A 166 3.03 7.14 6.02
C GLY A 166 4.11 7.51 7.02
N GLY A 167 3.93 8.61 7.75
CA GLY A 167 4.81 9.08 8.82
C GLY A 167 6.19 9.60 8.40
N ILE A 168 6.42 9.78 7.09
CA ILE A 168 7.65 10.39 6.57
C ILE A 168 7.56 11.89 6.78
N PRO A 169 8.56 12.52 7.46
CA PRO A 169 8.54 13.95 7.70
C PRO A 169 8.50 14.76 6.40
N LEU A 170 7.42 15.52 6.19
CA LEU A 170 7.21 16.32 4.99
C LEU A 170 7.24 17.81 5.34
N PRO A 171 8.33 18.52 4.98
CA PRO A 171 8.42 19.97 5.20
C PRO A 171 7.36 20.72 4.41
N SER A 172 6.73 21.72 5.03
CA SER A 172 5.77 22.61 4.39
C SER A 172 5.93 24.05 4.89
N PRO A 173 5.38 25.04 4.15
CA PRO A 173 5.35 26.43 4.63
C PRO A 173 4.73 26.60 6.02
N ASN A 174 3.81 25.72 6.39
CA ASN A 174 3.09 25.74 7.66
C ASN A 174 3.66 24.73 8.70
N GLY A 175 4.95 24.40 8.61
CA GLY A 175 5.65 23.49 9.51
C GLY A 175 5.70 22.05 8.99
N LEU A 176 6.20 21.16 9.83
CA LEU A 176 6.39 19.74 9.47
C LEU A 176 5.06 18.98 9.46
N LYS A 177 4.82 18.24 8.41
CA LYS A 177 3.66 17.34 8.27
C LYS A 177 4.09 15.89 8.35
N LEU A 178 3.24 15.07 8.97
CA LEU A 178 3.39 13.61 9.07
C LEU A 178 2.18 12.97 8.39
N PRO A 179 2.28 12.54 7.12
CA PRO A 179 1.19 11.91 6.41
C PRO A 179 0.76 10.60 7.07
N VAL A 180 -0.53 10.44 7.33
CA VAL A 180 -1.16 9.20 7.78
C VAL A 180 -1.97 8.65 6.61
N ILE A 181 -1.68 7.44 6.20
CA ILE A 181 -2.42 6.79 5.10
C ILE A 181 -3.78 6.34 5.65
N VAL A 182 -4.80 7.12 5.38
CA VAL A 182 -6.17 6.85 5.86
C VAL A 182 -7.00 6.10 4.84
N GLY A 183 -6.56 6.05 3.59
CA GLY A 183 -7.29 5.40 2.50
C GLY A 183 -6.37 4.97 1.38
N GLU A 184 -6.91 4.16 0.51
CA GLU A 184 -6.22 3.59 -0.65
C GLU A 184 -7.13 3.55 -1.87
N LYS A 185 -6.50 3.56 -3.05
CA LYS A 185 -7.23 3.36 -4.30
C LYS A 185 -7.72 1.92 -4.41
N GLY A 186 -8.83 1.74 -5.13
CA GLY A 186 -9.28 0.42 -5.52
C GLY A 186 -8.57 -0.09 -6.76
N LEU A 187 -8.64 -1.39 -6.99
CA LEU A 187 -8.15 -2.06 -8.18
C LEU A 187 -9.33 -2.53 -9.03
N PHE A 188 -9.30 -2.20 -10.32
CA PHE A 188 -10.25 -2.70 -11.31
C PHE A 188 -9.48 -3.16 -12.54
N GLY A 189 -9.24 -4.46 -12.64
CA GLY A 189 -8.61 -5.06 -13.81
C GLY A 189 -9.63 -5.41 -14.87
N ILE A 190 -9.39 -5.00 -16.11
CA ILE A 190 -10.29 -5.29 -17.21
C ILE A 190 -9.54 -5.78 -18.43
N ARG A 191 -10.06 -6.81 -19.08
CA ARG A 191 -9.64 -7.26 -20.40
C ARG A 191 -10.56 -6.70 -21.47
N ILE A 192 -9.98 -6.09 -22.48
CA ILE A 192 -10.66 -5.61 -23.68
C ILE A 192 -10.28 -6.53 -24.83
N THR A 193 -11.26 -7.22 -25.40
CA THR A 193 -11.05 -8.06 -26.59
C THR A 193 -11.52 -7.33 -27.82
N VAL A 194 -10.62 -7.17 -28.76
CA VAL A 194 -10.85 -6.57 -30.08
C VAL A 194 -10.97 -7.69 -31.11
N GLY A 195 -12.12 -7.79 -31.75
CA GLY A 195 -12.36 -8.73 -32.83
C GLY A 195 -11.89 -8.21 -34.17
N GLY A 196 -11.74 -9.12 -35.12
CA GLY A 196 -11.41 -8.85 -36.53
C GLY A 196 -11.66 -10.07 -37.40
N THR A 197 -11.07 -10.08 -38.60
CA THR A 197 -11.22 -11.19 -39.54
C THR A 197 -9.84 -11.72 -39.96
N ALA A 198 -9.62 -13.03 -39.75
CA ALA A 198 -8.37 -13.67 -40.15
C ALA A 198 -8.13 -13.58 -41.64
N GLY A 199 -6.88 -13.33 -42.04
CA GLY A 199 -6.51 -13.20 -43.45
C GLY A 199 -5.04 -13.49 -43.72
N HIS A 200 -4.71 -13.59 -45.02
CA HIS A 200 -3.32 -13.77 -45.42
C HIS A 200 -2.57 -12.43 -45.40
N GLY A 201 -1.42 -12.36 -44.69
CA GLY A 201 -0.64 -11.15 -44.51
C GLY A 201 -0.20 -10.42 -45.78
N SER A 202 -0.17 -11.12 -46.94
CA SER A 202 0.15 -10.48 -48.21
C SER A 202 -1.06 -9.77 -48.90
N GLN A 203 -2.26 -9.86 -48.31
CA GLN A 203 -3.50 -9.29 -48.86
C GLN A 203 -4.19 -8.35 -47.85
N PRO A 204 -3.52 -7.30 -47.36
CA PRO A 204 -4.04 -6.47 -46.27
C PRO A 204 -5.11 -5.45 -46.72
N TYR A 205 -5.39 -5.33 -47.98
CA TYR A 205 -6.30 -4.31 -48.51
C TYR A 205 -7.75 -4.54 -48.07
N LYS A 206 -8.32 -3.57 -47.35
CA LYS A 206 -9.68 -3.60 -46.81
C LYS A 206 -9.96 -4.81 -45.88
N THR A 207 -8.97 -5.28 -45.17
CA THR A 207 -9.16 -6.30 -44.14
C THR A 207 -9.60 -5.67 -42.82
N ASP A 208 -10.41 -6.41 -42.09
CA ASP A 208 -10.75 -6.09 -40.71
C ASP A 208 -9.64 -6.67 -39.77
N ASN A 209 -8.61 -5.85 -39.51
CA ASN A 209 -7.42 -6.29 -38.80
C ASN A 209 -7.53 -5.89 -37.31
N ALA A 210 -7.70 -6.86 -36.42
CA ALA A 210 -7.84 -6.66 -35.01
C ALA A 210 -6.66 -5.86 -34.38
N LEU A 211 -5.43 -6.02 -34.90
CA LEU A 211 -4.27 -5.27 -34.41
C LEU A 211 -4.38 -3.75 -34.65
N LEU A 212 -4.94 -3.33 -35.78
CA LEU A 212 -5.09 -1.91 -36.09
C LEU A 212 -6.13 -1.26 -35.18
N THR A 213 -7.23 -1.95 -34.93
CA THR A 213 -8.26 -1.49 -33.98
C THR A 213 -7.74 -1.50 -32.54
N ALA A 214 -6.99 -2.53 -32.12
CA ALA A 214 -6.38 -2.58 -30.80
C ALA A 214 -5.37 -1.45 -30.58
N ALA A 215 -4.56 -1.11 -31.59
CA ALA A 215 -3.65 0.03 -31.50
C ALA A 215 -4.39 1.35 -31.27
N GLU A 216 -5.55 1.54 -31.90
CA GLU A 216 -6.39 2.72 -31.67
C GLU A 216 -7.04 2.71 -30.28
N VAL A 217 -7.46 1.55 -29.76
CA VAL A 217 -7.95 1.37 -28.38
C VAL A 217 -6.86 1.81 -27.37
N VAL A 218 -5.63 1.29 -27.54
CA VAL A 218 -4.49 1.66 -26.67
C VAL A 218 -4.23 3.16 -26.72
N ARG A 219 -4.21 3.76 -27.93
CA ARG A 219 -4.00 5.19 -28.11
C ARG A 219 -5.07 6.02 -27.38
N ARG A 220 -6.35 5.67 -27.56
CA ARG A 220 -7.46 6.39 -26.91
C ARG A 220 -7.40 6.31 -25.39
N ILE A 221 -7.10 5.14 -24.82
CA ILE A 221 -6.93 4.99 -23.36
C ILE A 221 -5.72 5.82 -22.89
N GLY A 222 -4.61 5.77 -23.61
CA GLY A 222 -3.39 6.50 -23.22
C GLY A 222 -3.50 8.03 -23.34
N GLU A 223 -4.40 8.52 -24.20
CA GLU A 223 -4.67 9.96 -24.37
C GLU A 223 -5.89 10.45 -23.58
N PHE A 224 -6.64 9.53 -22.95
CA PHE A 224 -7.83 9.87 -22.16
C PHE A 224 -7.41 10.70 -20.94
N GLN A 225 -8.13 11.77 -20.72
CA GLN A 225 -8.00 12.63 -19.53
C GLN A 225 -9.19 12.35 -18.61
N PRO A 226 -8.99 11.57 -17.53
CA PRO A 226 -10.04 11.33 -16.53
C PRO A 226 -10.44 12.63 -15.83
N GLU A 227 -11.65 12.66 -15.26
CA GLU A 227 -12.10 13.82 -14.50
C GLU A 227 -11.30 13.96 -13.19
N THR A 228 -10.90 15.18 -12.86
CA THR A 228 -10.29 15.52 -11.56
C THR A 228 -11.31 15.45 -10.43
N HIS A 229 -11.00 14.72 -9.38
CA HIS A 229 -11.85 14.60 -8.18
C HIS A 229 -11.14 15.13 -6.94
N ILE A 230 -11.66 16.25 -6.41
CA ILE A 230 -11.19 16.88 -5.17
C ILE A 230 -11.97 16.29 -4.00
N HIS A 231 -11.59 15.07 -3.57
CA HIS A 231 -12.19 14.40 -2.43
C HIS A 231 -11.63 14.92 -1.09
N GLU A 232 -12.29 14.59 0.02
CA GLU A 232 -11.99 15.15 1.34
C GLU A 232 -10.56 14.90 1.83
N ILE A 233 -9.99 13.70 1.58
CA ILE A 233 -8.61 13.38 1.98
C ILE A 233 -7.64 14.31 1.27
N TRP A 234 -7.80 14.51 -0.04
CA TRP A 234 -6.96 15.42 -0.82
C TRP A 234 -7.10 16.88 -0.37
N ARG A 235 -8.34 17.33 -0.18
CA ARG A 235 -8.62 18.69 0.30
C ARG A 235 -7.91 18.97 1.62
N ARG A 236 -8.09 18.12 2.62
CA ARG A 236 -7.48 18.28 3.95
C ARG A 236 -5.95 18.22 3.90
N PHE A 237 -5.40 17.35 3.05
CA PHE A 237 -3.95 17.31 2.84
C PHE A 237 -3.43 18.65 2.31
N ILE A 238 -3.98 19.17 1.22
CA ILE A 238 -3.52 20.44 0.61
C ILE A 238 -3.73 21.64 1.55
N GLU A 239 -4.90 21.73 2.19
CA GLU A 239 -5.21 22.81 3.13
C GLU A 239 -4.22 22.83 4.32
N SER A 240 -3.81 21.67 4.82
CA SER A 240 -2.86 21.58 5.93
C SER A 240 -1.43 21.99 5.55
N MET A 241 -1.05 21.88 4.28
CA MET A 241 0.31 22.21 3.82
C MET A 241 0.63 23.70 3.93
N GLY A 242 -0.38 24.57 3.94
CA GLY A 242 -0.18 26.03 4.06
C GLY A 242 0.51 26.65 2.84
N TYR A 243 0.30 26.08 1.66
CA TYR A 243 0.76 26.68 0.42
C TYR A 243 0.08 28.04 0.16
N PRO A 244 0.77 29.01 -0.48
CA PRO A 244 0.12 30.23 -0.98
C PRO A 244 -1.07 29.92 -1.89
N GLU A 245 -2.07 30.81 -1.92
CA GLU A 245 -3.31 30.63 -2.70
C GLU A 245 -3.05 30.37 -4.20
N GLU A 246 -1.97 30.94 -4.73
CA GLU A 246 -1.54 30.74 -6.12
C GLU A 246 -1.16 29.27 -6.42
N ILE A 247 -0.84 28.48 -5.38
CA ILE A 247 -0.52 27.05 -5.46
C ILE A 247 -1.70 26.21 -4.96
N SER A 248 -2.21 26.51 -3.77
CA SER A 248 -3.29 25.72 -3.17
C SER A 248 -4.60 25.83 -3.94
N GLY A 249 -4.92 27.03 -4.48
CA GLY A 249 -6.13 27.25 -5.25
C GLY A 249 -6.27 26.31 -6.44
N PRO A 250 -5.31 26.26 -7.37
CA PRO A 250 -5.32 25.29 -8.48
C PRO A 250 -5.33 23.82 -8.02
N LEU A 251 -4.57 23.47 -6.97
CA LEU A 251 -4.54 22.09 -6.42
C LEU A 251 -5.88 21.66 -5.82
N LEU A 252 -6.76 22.61 -5.48
CA LEU A 252 -8.10 22.39 -4.95
C LEU A 252 -9.22 22.63 -5.98
N ALA A 253 -8.86 23.00 -7.22
CA ALA A 253 -9.80 23.24 -8.29
C ALA A 253 -9.82 22.07 -9.28
N LYS A 254 -11.01 21.75 -9.82
CA LYS A 254 -11.14 20.73 -10.86
C LYS A 254 -10.40 21.10 -12.15
N ASP A 255 -10.43 22.39 -12.50
CA ASP A 255 -9.90 22.92 -13.75
C ASP A 255 -8.59 23.71 -13.52
N GLY A 256 -7.58 23.15 -12.91
CA GLY A 256 -6.33 23.88 -12.65
C GLY A 256 -5.21 23.01 -12.11
N LEU A 257 -5.59 21.81 -11.68
CA LEU A 257 -4.64 20.87 -11.12
C LEU A 257 -3.54 20.51 -12.14
N ASP A 258 -3.93 20.14 -13.35
CA ASP A 258 -2.99 19.67 -14.39
C ASP A 258 -1.96 20.74 -14.73
N ASP A 259 -2.36 22.03 -14.76
CA ASP A 259 -1.43 23.13 -14.99
C ASP A 259 -0.35 23.21 -13.90
N VAL A 260 -0.68 22.92 -12.65
CA VAL A 260 0.29 22.88 -11.54
C VAL A 260 1.18 21.64 -11.62
N LEU A 261 0.63 20.50 -12.00
CA LEU A 261 1.39 19.25 -12.11
C LEU A 261 2.55 19.36 -13.13
N GLU A 262 2.41 20.18 -14.18
CA GLU A 262 3.47 20.41 -15.16
C GLU A 262 4.73 21.06 -14.57
N PHE A 263 4.61 21.79 -13.46
CA PHE A 263 5.73 22.48 -12.79
C PHE A 263 6.32 21.69 -11.63
N LEU A 264 5.70 20.57 -11.24
CA LEU A 264 6.19 19.74 -10.14
C LEU A 264 7.27 18.74 -10.62
N PRO A 265 8.16 18.28 -9.72
CA PRO A 265 8.99 17.11 -10.01
C PRO A 265 8.12 15.93 -10.46
N LEU A 266 8.56 15.21 -11.51
CA LEU A 266 7.75 14.18 -12.17
C LEU A 266 7.16 13.13 -11.21
N GLY A 267 7.93 12.69 -10.21
CA GLY A 267 7.45 11.74 -9.20
C GLY A 267 6.28 12.30 -8.38
N MET A 268 6.37 13.57 -7.96
CA MET A 268 5.31 14.25 -7.22
C MET A 268 4.09 14.50 -8.11
N ALA A 269 4.30 14.93 -9.37
CA ALA A 269 3.21 15.11 -10.32
C ALA A 269 2.41 13.83 -10.55
N ARG A 270 3.10 12.70 -10.76
CA ARG A 270 2.47 11.36 -10.89
C ARG A 270 1.67 10.98 -9.65
N GLN A 271 2.24 11.20 -8.46
CA GLN A 271 1.56 10.91 -7.20
C GLN A 271 0.30 11.77 -7.02
N PHE A 272 0.40 13.06 -7.25
CA PHE A 272 -0.73 13.99 -7.09
C PHE A 272 -1.83 13.75 -8.11
N HIS A 273 -1.45 13.48 -9.38
CA HIS A 273 -2.41 13.06 -10.39
C HIS A 273 -3.13 11.78 -9.98
N ALA A 274 -2.39 10.75 -9.54
CA ALA A 274 -2.99 9.49 -9.12
C ALA A 274 -3.87 9.63 -7.85
N CYS A 275 -3.59 10.58 -6.95
CA CYS A 275 -4.42 10.88 -5.79
C CYS A 275 -5.73 11.57 -6.14
N THR A 276 -5.87 12.16 -7.33
CA THR A 276 -7.02 13.00 -7.71
C THR A 276 -7.79 12.48 -8.93
N HIS A 277 -7.29 11.41 -9.56
CA HIS A 277 -7.90 10.80 -10.76
C HIS A 277 -8.07 9.30 -10.61
N THR A 278 -9.13 8.74 -11.16
CA THR A 278 -9.13 7.33 -11.56
C THR A 278 -8.13 7.18 -12.70
N THR A 279 -7.21 6.22 -12.61
CA THR A 279 -6.11 6.07 -13.57
C THR A 279 -6.28 4.82 -14.41
N PHE A 280 -5.95 4.91 -15.71
CA PHE A 280 -6.10 3.84 -16.70
C PHE A 280 -4.73 3.55 -17.31
N ALA A 281 -4.21 2.34 -17.10
CA ALA A 281 -2.92 1.92 -17.63
C ALA A 281 -3.07 0.64 -18.45
N PRO A 282 -2.97 0.70 -19.80
CA PRO A 282 -2.78 -0.50 -20.60
C PRO A 282 -1.47 -1.19 -20.24
N THR A 283 -1.51 -2.45 -19.80
CA THR A 283 -0.34 -3.14 -19.23
C THR A 283 0.07 -4.38 -19.99
N VAL A 284 -0.90 -5.14 -20.54
CA VAL A 284 -0.62 -6.38 -21.26
C VAL A 284 -1.38 -6.39 -22.59
N ILE A 285 -0.72 -6.82 -23.64
CA ILE A 285 -1.37 -7.01 -24.95
C ILE A 285 -0.96 -8.34 -25.57
N HIS A 286 -1.93 -9.11 -26.00
CA HIS A 286 -1.72 -10.36 -26.71
C HIS A 286 -2.46 -10.36 -28.05
N GLY A 287 -1.77 -10.70 -29.15
CA GLY A 287 -2.39 -10.77 -30.46
C GLY A 287 -1.44 -11.23 -31.54
N GLY A 288 -1.99 -11.90 -32.53
CA GLY A 288 -1.23 -12.48 -33.63
C GLY A 288 -0.48 -13.77 -33.24
N SER A 289 -0.40 -14.72 -34.17
CA SER A 289 0.26 -16.02 -33.95
C SER A 289 1.40 -16.28 -34.91
N LYS A 290 1.36 -15.68 -36.12
CA LYS A 290 2.34 -15.94 -37.17
C LYS A 290 2.46 -14.72 -38.11
N LEU A 291 3.66 -14.42 -38.59
CA LEU A 291 3.98 -13.25 -39.41
C LEU A 291 3.08 -13.09 -40.65
N ASN A 292 2.67 -14.18 -41.28
CA ASN A 292 1.89 -14.15 -42.51
C ASN A 292 0.37 -14.34 -42.32
N ILE A 293 -0.15 -14.16 -41.09
CA ILE A 293 -1.56 -14.21 -40.75
C ILE A 293 -1.98 -12.86 -40.14
N ILE A 294 -3.03 -12.26 -40.70
CA ILE A 294 -3.74 -11.14 -40.11
C ILE A 294 -4.57 -11.69 -38.94
N PRO A 295 -4.37 -11.21 -37.69
CA PRO A 295 -5.10 -11.75 -36.57
C PRO A 295 -6.56 -11.33 -36.55
N ASP A 296 -7.40 -12.22 -36.08
CA ASP A 296 -8.85 -12.04 -35.88
C ASP A 296 -9.21 -11.65 -34.44
N SER A 297 -8.24 -11.65 -33.55
CA SER A 297 -8.44 -11.24 -32.16
C SER A 297 -7.17 -10.63 -31.56
N VAL A 298 -7.36 -9.62 -30.69
CA VAL A 298 -6.35 -9.04 -29.78
C VAL A 298 -6.97 -8.86 -28.42
N GLU A 299 -6.27 -9.27 -27.38
CA GLU A 299 -6.63 -9.03 -25.98
C GLU A 299 -5.72 -7.97 -25.38
N LEU A 300 -6.30 -7.02 -24.67
CA LEU A 300 -5.62 -5.93 -23.97
C LEU A 300 -6.07 -5.93 -22.51
N ASP A 301 -5.14 -6.08 -21.57
CA ASP A 301 -5.42 -5.91 -20.15
C ASP A 301 -5.09 -4.48 -19.71
N VAL A 302 -5.99 -3.89 -18.93
CA VAL A 302 -5.87 -2.52 -18.42
C VAL A 302 -5.95 -2.57 -16.90
N ASP A 303 -4.91 -2.07 -16.22
CA ASP A 303 -4.91 -1.80 -14.78
C ASP A 303 -5.59 -0.45 -14.55
N ILE A 304 -6.70 -0.46 -13.81
CA ILE A 304 -7.43 0.74 -13.46
C ILE A 304 -7.41 0.89 -11.93
N ARG A 305 -7.00 2.07 -11.46
CA ARG A 305 -6.98 2.38 -10.03
C ARG A 305 -8.03 3.43 -9.72
N THR A 306 -9.01 3.06 -8.87
CA THR A 306 -10.19 3.87 -8.59
C THR A 306 -10.03 4.72 -7.34
N LEU A 307 -10.60 5.91 -7.35
CA LEU A 307 -10.64 6.78 -6.17
C LEU A 307 -11.70 6.32 -5.15
N PRO A 308 -11.58 6.72 -3.87
CA PRO A 308 -12.65 6.52 -2.90
C PRO A 308 -13.99 7.08 -3.40
N GLY A 309 -15.03 6.24 -3.39
CA GLY A 309 -16.36 6.57 -3.89
C GLY A 309 -16.62 6.28 -5.38
N HIS A 310 -15.60 5.83 -6.12
CA HIS A 310 -15.76 5.38 -7.52
C HIS A 310 -16.02 3.88 -7.56
N ASP A 311 -17.18 3.51 -8.05
CA ASP A 311 -17.58 2.11 -8.23
C ASP A 311 -17.30 1.59 -9.65
N ALA A 312 -17.56 0.31 -9.86
CA ALA A 312 -17.33 -0.34 -11.14
C ALA A 312 -18.17 0.25 -12.29
N GLU A 313 -19.37 0.76 -12.00
CA GLU A 313 -20.25 1.36 -13.03
C GLU A 313 -19.67 2.69 -13.51
N MET A 314 -19.18 3.53 -12.61
CA MET A 314 -18.50 4.79 -12.93
C MET A 314 -17.25 4.54 -13.77
N VAL A 315 -16.42 3.57 -13.38
CA VAL A 315 -15.20 3.19 -14.13
C VAL A 315 -15.53 2.74 -15.54
N MET A 316 -16.55 1.89 -15.69
CA MET A 316 -16.98 1.43 -17.01
C MET A 316 -17.56 2.55 -17.88
N ALA A 317 -18.22 3.55 -17.28
CA ALA A 317 -18.69 4.72 -18.00
C ALA A 317 -17.54 5.57 -18.53
N GLU A 318 -16.51 5.83 -17.69
CA GLU A 318 -15.29 6.55 -18.12
C GLU A 318 -14.53 5.80 -19.21
N LEU A 319 -14.36 4.48 -19.07
CA LEU A 319 -13.70 3.66 -20.10
C LEU A 319 -14.46 3.69 -21.44
N ARG A 320 -15.79 3.62 -21.42
CA ARG A 320 -16.62 3.78 -22.63
C ARG A 320 -16.50 5.16 -23.23
N LEU A 321 -16.41 6.20 -22.40
CA LEU A 321 -16.17 7.58 -22.85
C LEU A 321 -14.81 7.69 -23.54
N ALA A 322 -13.76 7.11 -22.97
CA ALA A 322 -12.41 7.08 -23.56
C ALA A 322 -12.41 6.42 -24.92
N LEU A 323 -13.12 5.30 -25.08
CA LEU A 323 -13.15 4.53 -26.32
C LEU A 323 -14.08 5.12 -27.39
N GLY A 324 -15.11 5.89 -26.98
CA GLY A 324 -16.09 6.46 -27.89
C GLY A 324 -16.80 5.38 -28.74
N ASP A 325 -16.78 5.52 -30.06
CA ASP A 325 -17.41 4.57 -31.01
C ASP A 325 -16.78 3.15 -30.97
N LEU A 326 -15.55 3.01 -30.49
CA LEU A 326 -14.93 1.69 -30.34
C LEU A 326 -15.53 0.89 -29.18
N ALA A 327 -16.18 1.52 -28.23
CA ALA A 327 -16.80 0.83 -27.08
C ALA A 327 -17.90 -0.18 -27.51
N ASP A 328 -18.50 0.03 -28.69
CA ASP A 328 -19.57 -0.82 -29.23
C ASP A 328 -19.04 -2.01 -30.04
N VAL A 329 -17.74 -1.99 -30.42
CA VAL A 329 -17.12 -3.03 -31.27
C VAL A 329 -16.11 -3.88 -30.54
N VAL A 330 -15.88 -3.61 -29.25
CA VAL A 330 -15.03 -4.41 -28.35
C VAL A 330 -15.87 -5.11 -27.29
N THR A 331 -15.30 -6.15 -26.69
CA THR A 331 -15.93 -6.80 -25.53
C THR A 331 -15.09 -6.56 -24.28
N PHE A 332 -15.76 -6.49 -23.13
CA PHE A 332 -15.14 -6.24 -21.83
C PHE A 332 -15.32 -7.46 -20.92
N GLU A 333 -14.24 -7.88 -20.29
CA GLU A 333 -14.23 -8.91 -19.26
C GLU A 333 -13.57 -8.33 -18.01
N GLN A 334 -14.28 -8.29 -16.89
CA GLN A 334 -13.71 -7.91 -15.60
C GLN A 334 -12.81 -9.03 -15.07
N LEU A 335 -11.53 -8.75 -14.92
CA LEU A 335 -10.54 -9.71 -14.42
C LEU A 335 -10.55 -9.77 -12.88
N ASN A 336 -10.59 -8.59 -12.26
CA ASN A 336 -10.69 -8.45 -10.80
C ASN A 336 -11.38 -7.14 -10.44
N TYR A 337 -11.83 -7.05 -9.19
CA TYR A 337 -12.36 -5.82 -8.62
C TYR A 337 -12.14 -5.83 -7.12
N ASP A 338 -11.41 -4.83 -6.66
CA ASP A 338 -11.14 -4.58 -5.27
C ASP A 338 -11.46 -3.10 -4.98
N PRO A 339 -12.60 -2.78 -4.33
CA PRO A 339 -13.04 -1.40 -4.17
C PRO A 339 -12.09 -0.61 -3.30
N SER A 340 -11.94 0.69 -3.59
CA SER A 340 -11.22 1.64 -2.75
C SER A 340 -11.79 1.66 -1.33
N SER A 341 -10.95 1.99 -0.36
CA SER A 341 -11.35 2.04 1.04
C SER A 341 -10.72 3.23 1.77
N ALA A 342 -11.43 3.77 2.77
CA ALA A 342 -10.90 4.83 3.62
C ALA A 342 -11.48 4.74 5.04
N SER A 343 -10.67 5.09 6.03
CA SER A 343 -11.06 5.25 7.43
C SER A 343 -11.32 6.72 7.77
N PRO A 344 -12.25 7.01 8.70
CA PRO A 344 -12.43 8.36 9.22
C PRO A 344 -11.20 8.82 10.01
N THR A 345 -10.97 10.13 10.10
CA THR A 345 -9.86 10.74 10.84
C THR A 345 -10.25 11.27 12.22
N GLU A 346 -11.55 11.31 12.53
CA GLU A 346 -12.04 11.73 13.85
C GLU A 346 -12.15 10.51 14.76
N THR A 347 -11.00 9.98 15.19
CA THR A 347 -10.92 8.73 15.95
C THR A 347 -9.90 8.84 17.09
N PRO A 348 -10.07 8.07 18.18
CA PRO A 348 -9.07 7.98 19.24
C PRO A 348 -7.66 7.61 18.75
N LEU A 349 -7.54 6.77 17.70
CA LEU A 349 -6.24 6.43 17.12
C LEU A 349 -5.59 7.62 16.43
N TRP A 350 -6.36 8.42 15.68
CA TRP A 350 -5.86 9.67 15.07
C TRP A 350 -5.33 10.65 16.12
N ASP A 351 -6.13 10.87 17.17
CA ASP A 351 -5.76 11.74 18.29
C ASP A 351 -4.51 11.25 19.00
N SER A 352 -4.37 9.93 19.17
CA SER A 352 -3.18 9.30 19.77
C SER A 352 -1.94 9.56 18.93
N LEU A 353 -1.99 9.28 17.62
CA LEU A 353 -0.88 9.55 16.69
C LEU A 353 -0.48 11.03 16.73
N SER A 354 -1.44 11.95 16.69
CA SER A 354 -1.20 13.40 16.73
C SER A 354 -0.52 13.85 18.03
N ARG A 355 -0.89 13.26 19.17
CA ARG A 355 -0.25 13.57 20.46
C ARG A 355 1.13 12.97 20.60
N VAL A 356 1.25 11.70 20.25
CA VAL A 356 2.47 10.92 20.50
C VAL A 356 3.63 11.43 19.67
N THR A 357 3.39 11.77 18.41
CA THR A 357 4.42 12.28 17.49
C THR A 357 5.08 13.58 17.95
N GLN A 358 4.39 14.38 18.78
CA GLN A 358 4.96 15.60 19.37
C GLN A 358 6.19 15.35 20.23
N GLN A 359 6.43 14.12 20.69
CA GLN A 359 7.60 13.77 21.49
C GLN A 359 8.90 13.87 20.69
N TRP A 360 8.84 13.54 19.40
CA TRP A 360 10.00 13.53 18.49
C TRP A 360 10.00 14.68 17.49
N TYR A 361 8.80 15.12 17.09
CA TYR A 361 8.59 16.23 16.15
C TYR A 361 7.65 17.29 16.75
N PRO A 362 8.14 18.07 17.74
CA PRO A 362 7.33 19.12 18.36
C PRO A 362 6.82 20.14 17.35
N GLY A 363 5.52 20.40 17.36
CA GLY A 363 4.86 21.32 16.41
C GLY A 363 4.56 20.72 15.04
N SER A 364 4.83 19.44 14.84
CA SER A 364 4.36 18.73 13.63
C SER A 364 2.86 18.52 13.66
N GLU A 365 2.28 18.27 12.47
CA GLU A 365 0.85 17.97 12.31
C GLU A 365 0.69 16.66 11.55
N THR A 366 -0.16 15.76 12.06
CA THR A 366 -0.61 14.59 11.28
C THR A 366 -1.62 15.02 10.24
N VAL A 367 -1.42 14.59 8.99
CA VAL A 367 -2.27 14.96 7.86
C VAL A 367 -2.76 13.71 7.13
N PRO A 368 -4.04 13.66 6.73
CA PRO A 368 -4.55 12.49 6.01
C PRO A 368 -3.96 12.41 4.62
N PHE A 369 -3.60 11.21 4.19
CA PHE A 369 -3.10 10.97 2.85
C PHE A 369 -3.71 9.70 2.25
N LEU A 370 -3.78 9.66 0.91
CA LEU A 370 -4.26 8.52 0.13
C LEU A 370 -3.06 7.79 -0.49
N THR A 371 -2.92 6.49 -0.23
CA THR A 371 -1.99 5.69 -1.03
C THR A 371 -2.60 5.32 -2.38
N VAL A 372 -1.76 5.29 -3.41
CA VAL A 372 -2.20 4.97 -4.79
C VAL A 372 -2.14 3.47 -5.08
N GLY A 373 -1.43 2.70 -4.24
CA GLY A 373 -1.44 1.25 -4.18
C GLY A 373 -2.58 0.72 -3.31
N ALA A 374 -2.57 -0.58 -3.06
CA ALA A 374 -3.42 -1.26 -2.09
C ALA A 374 -2.58 -1.81 -0.95
N THR A 375 -3.17 -1.96 0.23
CA THR A 375 -2.55 -2.54 1.42
C THR A 375 -3.52 -3.51 2.10
N ASP A 376 -3.05 -4.34 3.03
CA ASP A 376 -3.93 -5.21 3.82
C ASP A 376 -4.90 -4.45 4.74
N ALA A 377 -4.71 -3.15 4.94
CA ALA A 377 -5.64 -2.28 5.66
C ALA A 377 -7.06 -2.32 5.10
N ARG A 378 -7.20 -2.54 3.77
CA ARG A 378 -8.50 -2.61 3.08
C ARG A 378 -9.44 -3.66 3.65
N PHE A 379 -8.93 -4.80 4.08
CA PHE A 379 -9.74 -5.88 4.63
C PHE A 379 -10.37 -5.48 5.98
N PHE A 380 -9.61 -4.76 6.81
CA PHE A 380 -10.11 -4.24 8.09
C PHE A 380 -11.08 -3.08 7.89
N ARG A 381 -10.81 -2.16 6.95
CA ARG A 381 -11.72 -1.05 6.62
C ARG A 381 -13.06 -1.57 6.11
N ARG A 382 -13.08 -2.63 5.28
CA ARG A 382 -14.32 -3.30 4.83
C ARG A 382 -15.06 -4.02 5.95
N ALA A 383 -14.35 -4.44 6.98
CA ALA A 383 -14.93 -4.96 8.21
C ALA A 383 -15.35 -3.84 9.19
N GLU A 384 -15.45 -2.59 8.72
CA GLU A 384 -15.86 -1.39 9.48
C GLU A 384 -14.90 -1.07 10.65
N LYS A 385 -13.62 -1.39 10.50
CA LYS A 385 -12.57 -1.08 11.46
C LYS A 385 -11.74 0.12 10.99
N VAL A 386 -11.16 0.84 11.96
CA VAL A 386 -10.26 1.95 11.66
C VAL A 386 -8.87 1.39 11.39
N ALA A 387 -8.38 1.59 10.17
CA ALA A 387 -7.05 1.13 9.78
C ALA A 387 -6.25 2.26 9.10
N TYR A 388 -5.07 2.56 9.64
CA TYR A 388 -4.16 3.57 9.12
C TYR A 388 -2.82 2.95 8.76
N GLY A 389 -2.22 3.47 7.68
CA GLY A 389 -0.81 3.27 7.42
C GLY A 389 0.01 4.39 8.09
N PHE A 390 0.93 4.02 8.97
CA PHE A 390 1.79 4.98 9.65
C PHE A 390 3.06 4.31 10.17
N GLY A 391 4.19 4.96 10.01
CA GLY A 391 5.44 4.73 10.71
C GLY A 391 5.91 6.04 11.35
N LEU A 392 7.11 6.07 11.90
CA LEU A 392 7.76 7.33 12.26
C LEU A 392 9.21 7.28 11.80
N PHE A 393 9.50 8.03 10.77
CA PHE A 393 10.80 8.02 10.11
C PHE A 393 11.63 9.24 10.50
N SER A 394 12.95 9.13 10.37
CA SER A 394 13.86 10.23 10.56
C SER A 394 13.83 11.21 9.37
N GLU A 395 14.30 12.44 9.60
CA GLU A 395 14.44 13.44 8.52
C GLU A 395 15.50 13.07 7.47
N ASN A 396 16.24 11.97 7.67
CA ASN A 396 17.19 11.46 6.68
C ASN A 396 16.48 10.77 5.50
N LEU A 397 15.27 10.29 5.71
CA LEU A 397 14.46 9.69 4.66
C LEU A 397 13.54 10.74 4.05
N SER A 398 13.85 11.19 2.84
CA SER A 398 12.99 12.10 2.11
C SER A 398 11.79 11.36 1.48
N PHE A 399 10.69 12.08 1.24
CA PHE A 399 9.53 11.53 0.52
C PHE A 399 9.89 11.07 -0.90
N GLU A 400 10.83 11.76 -1.57
CA GLU A 400 11.33 11.38 -2.90
C GLU A 400 12.15 10.09 -2.84
N ASP A 401 13.07 9.96 -1.87
CA ASP A 401 13.87 8.74 -1.70
C ASP A 401 13.00 7.54 -1.34
N PHE A 402 12.03 7.72 -0.44
CA PHE A 402 11.05 6.68 -0.13
C PHE A 402 10.34 6.20 -1.40
N GLY A 403 9.75 7.11 -2.18
CA GLY A 403 9.03 6.76 -3.40
C GLY A 403 9.92 6.11 -4.47
N ARG A 404 11.21 6.47 -4.52
CA ARG A 404 12.18 5.88 -5.44
C ARG A 404 12.59 4.47 -5.04
N MET A 405 12.72 4.21 -3.74
CA MET A 405 13.13 2.92 -3.19
C MET A 405 11.98 1.93 -3.06
N PHE A 406 10.74 2.42 -2.94
CA PHE A 406 9.55 1.58 -2.82
C PHE A 406 9.38 0.71 -4.08
N HIS A 407 9.52 -0.61 -3.95
CA HIS A 407 9.68 -1.60 -5.03
C HIS A 407 10.88 -1.33 -5.99
N GLY A 408 11.68 -0.31 -5.67
CA GLY A 408 12.86 0.07 -6.47
C GLY A 408 14.13 -0.72 -6.11
N ASP A 409 15.26 -0.26 -6.67
CA ASP A 409 16.58 -0.81 -6.37
C ASP A 409 17.24 -0.03 -5.21
N ASP A 410 18.24 -0.64 -4.58
CA ASP A 410 19.01 -0.05 -3.48
C ASP A 410 18.17 0.42 -2.29
N GLU A 411 17.13 -0.34 -1.98
CA GLU A 411 16.22 -0.12 -0.86
C GLU A 411 16.99 -0.21 0.48
N ARG A 412 16.79 0.78 1.35
CA ARG A 412 17.48 0.86 2.63
C ARG A 412 16.77 1.77 3.61
N ILE A 413 17.00 1.52 4.90
CA ILE A 413 16.45 2.32 6.00
C ILE A 413 17.52 2.67 7.02
N ASP A 414 17.56 3.89 7.51
CA ASP A 414 18.46 4.31 8.57
C ASP A 414 18.04 3.75 9.93
N THR A 415 19.02 3.46 10.78
CA THR A 415 18.78 2.87 12.11
C THR A 415 18.04 3.81 13.05
N ARG A 416 18.08 5.14 12.83
CA ARG A 416 17.32 6.13 13.60
C ARG A 416 15.82 5.98 13.32
N SER A 417 15.43 5.79 12.07
CA SER A 417 14.03 5.52 11.68
C SER A 417 13.49 4.26 12.38
N LEU A 418 14.30 3.17 12.43
CA LEU A 418 13.90 1.96 13.16
C LEU A 418 13.70 2.23 14.66
N GLY A 419 14.57 3.06 15.27
CA GLY A 419 14.44 3.48 16.66
C GLY A 419 13.18 4.29 16.90
N LEU A 420 12.96 5.34 16.09
CA LEU A 420 11.78 6.20 16.15
C LEU A 420 10.48 5.43 16.02
N SER A 421 10.38 4.55 15.02
CA SER A 421 9.21 3.71 14.84
C SER A 421 8.97 2.80 16.05
N THR A 422 10.03 2.14 16.58
CA THR A 422 9.91 1.27 17.76
C THR A 422 9.36 2.03 18.97
N GLU A 423 9.92 3.20 19.28
CA GLU A 423 9.50 4.03 20.41
C GLU A 423 8.08 4.57 20.22
N MET A 424 7.72 4.91 18.99
CA MET A 424 6.38 5.40 18.65
C MET A 424 5.32 4.31 18.86
N TRP A 425 5.58 3.05 18.46
CA TRP A 425 4.64 1.94 18.72
C TRP A 425 4.39 1.75 20.21
N GLU A 426 5.43 1.80 21.03
CA GLU A 426 5.29 1.74 22.49
C GLU A 426 4.47 2.91 23.04
N ALA A 427 4.72 4.12 22.55
CA ALA A 427 4.01 5.31 23.01
C ALA A 427 2.53 5.29 22.61
N VAL A 428 2.19 4.86 21.38
CA VAL A 428 0.79 4.72 20.93
C VAL A 428 0.05 3.66 21.73
N ALA A 429 0.67 2.50 21.98
CA ALA A 429 0.07 1.45 22.79
C ALA A 429 -0.21 1.93 24.23
N ASN A 430 0.72 2.66 24.82
CA ASN A 430 0.52 3.26 26.16
C ASN A 430 -0.58 4.33 26.15
N ASP A 431 -0.59 5.25 25.17
CA ASP A 431 -1.57 6.34 25.12
C ASP A 431 -3.00 5.85 24.84
N LEU A 432 -3.15 4.82 24.01
CA LEU A 432 -4.45 4.33 23.57
C LEU A 432 -5.03 3.27 24.52
N LEU A 433 -4.19 2.37 25.05
CA LEU A 433 -4.64 1.18 25.76
C LEU A 433 -4.51 1.25 27.29
N LEU A 434 -3.72 2.15 27.85
CA LEU A 434 -3.73 2.38 29.30
C LEU A 434 -4.93 3.22 29.71
N SER A 435 -5.49 2.97 30.89
CA SER A 435 -6.51 3.86 31.46
C SER A 435 -5.91 5.24 31.69
N ARG A 436 -6.55 6.27 31.13
CA ARG A 436 -6.30 7.63 31.62
C ARG A 436 -6.84 7.67 33.05
N GLU A 437 -5.98 7.77 34.04
CA GLU A 437 -6.40 8.22 35.35
C GLU A 437 -7.05 9.58 35.15
N GLY A 438 -8.36 9.67 35.41
CA GLY A 438 -9.21 10.84 35.21
C GLY A 438 -8.87 12.01 36.15
#